data_354a3655a5c83c827da47e0d55b4fee8
#
_entry.id   354a3655a5c83c827da47e0d55b4fee8
#
_cell.length_a   1.000
_cell.length_b   1.000
_cell.length_c   1.000
_cell.angle_alpha   90.00
_cell.angle_beta   90.00
_cell.angle_gamma   90.00
#
_symmetry.space_group_name_H-M   'P 1'
#
loop_
_entity.id
_entity.type
_entity.pdbx_description
1 polymer ?
#
loop_
_entity_poly.entity_id
_entity_poly.type
_entity_poly.pdbx_seq_one_letter_code
_entity_poly.pdbx_strand_id
1 'polypeptide(L)'
;MKESRSLNIFVGIMLFVLIWLFVSQVLEMRLMGSILDKLVSVGVIALIVIFQEDIRRFLYELGSQKGMRRLVRSFHSSKVSQKEANKETIMPIVMACMSMAKKYVGALIVIERGVPLKDIMDTGEEIDAKINQRLIENIFFKNSPLHDGAMVVSNKRIMAAGCILPVSHNLDIPKELGLRHRAALGISQSSDAIAVIVSEETGRISVAIKGEFKLRLSAEELESILTQEML
;
A
#
# COMPACT_ATOMS: atom_id res chain seq x y z
N MET A 1 0.85 -18.79 -8.39
CA MET A 1 0.81 -19.93 -7.45
C MET A 1 0.85 -19.50 -5.97
N LYS A 2 0.20 -18.38 -5.60
CA LYS A 2 0.07 -17.92 -4.19
C LYS A 2 -1.26 -18.31 -3.53
N GLU A 3 -2.19 -18.87 -4.26
CA GLU A 3 -3.53 -19.25 -3.73
C GLU A 3 -3.53 -20.50 -2.84
N SER A 4 -2.52 -21.36 -2.92
CA SER A 4 -2.58 -22.66 -2.25
C SER A 4 -2.32 -22.63 -0.74
N ARG A 5 -1.62 -21.62 -0.19
CA ARG A 5 -1.34 -21.58 1.25
C ARG A 5 -2.53 -21.10 2.08
N SER A 6 -3.18 -20.04 1.66
CA SER A 6 -4.40 -19.52 2.30
C SER A 6 -5.59 -20.47 2.14
N LEU A 7 -5.69 -21.13 0.98
CA LEU A 7 -6.72 -22.14 0.74
C LEU A 7 -6.54 -23.36 1.67
N ASN A 8 -5.32 -23.83 1.85
CA ASN A 8 -5.03 -24.95 2.75
C ASN A 8 -5.33 -24.65 4.21
N ILE A 9 -5.06 -23.40 4.67
CA ILE A 9 -5.42 -22.95 6.02
C ILE A 9 -6.94 -22.88 6.17
N PHE A 10 -7.64 -22.33 5.17
CA PHE A 10 -9.10 -22.24 5.17
C PHE A 10 -9.76 -23.63 5.19
N VAL A 11 -9.26 -24.56 4.37
CA VAL A 11 -9.73 -25.96 4.34
C VAL A 11 -9.48 -26.65 5.69
N GLY A 12 -8.31 -26.43 6.30
CA GLY A 12 -7.99 -26.96 7.63
C GLY A 12 -8.93 -26.48 8.71
N ILE A 13 -9.24 -25.18 8.73
CA ILE A 13 -10.19 -24.57 9.69
C ILE A 13 -11.61 -25.12 9.46
N MET A 14 -12.05 -25.21 8.18
CA MET A 14 -13.36 -25.74 7.85
C MET A 14 -13.50 -27.21 8.28
N LEU A 15 -12.48 -28.02 8.05
CA LEU A 15 -12.45 -29.42 8.46
C LEU A 15 -12.48 -29.57 9.97
N PHE A 16 -11.76 -28.73 10.71
CA PHE A 16 -11.77 -28.69 12.17
C PHE A 16 -13.17 -28.33 12.72
N VAL A 17 -13.84 -27.34 12.13
CA VAL A 17 -15.22 -26.95 12.50
C VAL A 17 -16.21 -28.08 12.22
N LEU A 18 -16.07 -28.79 11.10
CA LEU A 18 -16.91 -29.94 10.78
C LEU A 18 -16.71 -31.08 11.77
N ILE A 19 -15.46 -31.40 12.16
CA ILE A 19 -15.15 -32.41 13.17
C ILE A 19 -15.76 -32.00 14.52
N TRP A 20 -15.62 -30.73 14.92
CA TRP A 20 -16.20 -30.22 16.16
C TRP A 20 -17.73 -30.34 16.17
N LEU A 21 -18.43 -29.95 15.09
CA LEU A 21 -19.88 -30.12 14.95
C LEU A 21 -20.29 -31.59 15.04
N PHE A 22 -19.53 -32.47 14.37
CA PHE A 22 -19.80 -33.90 14.36
C PHE A 22 -19.65 -34.52 15.76
N VAL A 23 -18.58 -34.21 16.47
CA VAL A 23 -18.31 -34.70 17.82
C VAL A 23 -19.31 -34.14 18.84
N SER A 24 -19.64 -32.84 18.71
CA SER A 24 -20.54 -32.15 19.65
C SER A 24 -22.00 -32.57 19.48
N GLN A 25 -22.48 -32.79 18.26
CA GLN A 25 -23.91 -33.05 17.99
C GLN A 25 -24.25 -34.54 17.75
N VAL A 26 -23.33 -35.31 17.16
CA VAL A 26 -23.63 -36.69 16.78
C VAL A 26 -23.21 -37.71 17.82
N LEU A 27 -22.06 -37.48 18.50
CA LEU A 27 -21.51 -38.44 19.45
C LEU A 27 -21.99 -38.24 20.91
N GLU A 28 -22.69 -37.14 21.23
CA GLU A 28 -23.17 -36.77 22.58
C GLU A 28 -22.13 -36.98 23.72
N MET A 29 -20.86 -36.95 23.38
CA MET A 29 -19.75 -37.20 24.34
C MET A 29 -19.50 -35.92 25.15
N ARG A 30 -20.22 -35.74 26.25
CA ARG A 30 -20.20 -34.54 27.10
C ARG A 30 -18.79 -34.10 27.56
N LEU A 31 -17.92 -35.03 27.92
CA LEU A 31 -16.54 -34.72 28.34
C LEU A 31 -15.66 -34.27 27.19
N MET A 32 -15.73 -34.95 26.03
CA MET A 32 -14.97 -34.60 24.83
C MET A 32 -15.45 -33.29 24.22
N GLY A 33 -16.77 -33.07 24.21
CA GLY A 33 -17.38 -31.80 23.79
C GLY A 33 -16.89 -30.61 24.64
N SER A 34 -16.85 -30.73 25.95
CA SER A 34 -16.39 -29.67 26.87
C SER A 34 -14.90 -29.29 26.65
N ILE A 35 -14.04 -30.24 26.32
CA ILE A 35 -12.62 -29.98 26.02
C ILE A 35 -12.51 -29.29 24.67
N LEU A 36 -13.23 -29.77 23.64
CA LEU A 36 -13.26 -29.16 22.32
C LEU A 36 -13.84 -27.75 22.32
N ASP A 37 -14.89 -27.49 23.13
CA ASP A 37 -15.48 -26.15 23.28
C ASP A 37 -14.47 -25.14 23.87
N LYS A 38 -13.67 -25.56 24.85
CA LYS A 38 -12.59 -24.71 25.39
C LYS A 38 -11.48 -24.48 24.36
N LEU A 39 -11.10 -25.51 23.62
CA LEU A 39 -10.11 -25.40 22.53
C LEU A 39 -10.59 -24.46 21.42
N VAL A 40 -11.86 -24.57 21.01
CA VAL A 40 -12.47 -23.66 20.03
C VAL A 40 -12.48 -22.22 20.53
N SER A 41 -12.88 -21.99 21.79
CA SER A 41 -12.92 -20.65 22.39
C SER A 41 -11.55 -19.99 22.41
N VAL A 42 -10.50 -20.71 22.81
CA VAL A 42 -9.11 -20.21 22.80
C VAL A 42 -8.61 -20.06 21.36
N GLY A 43 -8.96 -21.01 20.47
CA GLY A 43 -8.58 -20.98 19.06
C GLY A 43 -9.16 -19.78 18.30
N VAL A 44 -10.41 -19.40 18.57
CA VAL A 44 -11.04 -18.20 17.99
C VAL A 44 -10.29 -16.93 18.39
N ILE A 45 -9.93 -16.80 19.68
CA ILE A 45 -9.15 -15.66 20.16
C ILE A 45 -7.78 -15.62 19.49
N ALA A 46 -7.09 -16.75 19.43
CA ALA A 46 -5.79 -16.86 18.73
C ALA A 46 -5.91 -16.51 17.25
N LEU A 47 -6.98 -16.97 16.58
CA LEU A 47 -7.25 -16.64 15.18
C LEU A 47 -7.45 -15.14 14.98
N ILE A 48 -8.22 -14.48 15.85
CA ILE A 48 -8.43 -13.02 15.77
C ILE A 48 -7.10 -12.27 15.94
N VAL A 49 -6.24 -12.71 16.86
CA VAL A 49 -4.92 -12.09 17.07
C VAL A 49 -3.99 -12.31 15.89
N ILE A 50 -3.98 -13.51 15.30
CA ILE A 50 -3.14 -13.81 14.11
C ILE A 50 -3.59 -13.01 12.88
N PHE A 51 -4.90 -12.89 12.67
CA PHE A 51 -5.48 -12.20 11.52
C PHE A 51 -5.90 -10.75 11.80
N GLN A 52 -5.45 -10.15 12.92
CA GLN A 52 -5.87 -8.79 13.26
C GLN A 52 -5.52 -7.77 12.18
N GLU A 53 -4.36 -7.92 11.49
CA GLU A 53 -3.95 -7.03 10.40
C GLU A 53 -4.82 -7.23 9.15
N ASP A 54 -5.12 -8.47 8.80
CA ASP A 54 -6.01 -8.79 7.67
C ASP A 54 -7.44 -8.33 7.92
N ILE A 55 -7.94 -8.50 9.16
CA ILE A 55 -9.27 -8.02 9.59
C ILE A 55 -9.29 -6.49 9.54
N ARG A 56 -8.26 -5.81 10.05
CA ARG A 56 -8.13 -4.35 10.00
C ARG A 56 -8.13 -3.87 8.56
N ARG A 57 -7.34 -4.50 7.70
CA ARG A 57 -7.28 -4.19 6.26
C ARG A 57 -8.64 -4.39 5.58
N PHE A 58 -9.30 -5.52 5.84
CA PHE A 58 -10.63 -5.82 5.29
C PHE A 58 -11.68 -4.80 5.74
N LEU A 59 -11.69 -4.41 7.02
CA LEU A 59 -12.60 -3.38 7.53
C LEU A 59 -12.31 -2.01 6.90
N TYR A 60 -11.04 -1.67 6.67
CA TYR A 60 -10.66 -0.47 5.93
C TYR A 60 -11.13 -0.53 4.48
N GLU A 61 -10.94 -1.66 3.80
CA GLU A 61 -11.43 -1.85 2.43
C GLU A 61 -12.96 -1.73 2.35
N LEU A 62 -13.69 -2.29 3.31
CA LEU A 62 -15.15 -2.15 3.41
C LEU A 62 -15.58 -0.69 3.70
N GLY A 63 -14.90 -0.02 4.63
CA GLY A 63 -15.17 1.38 4.97
C GLY A 63 -14.77 2.36 3.86
N SER A 64 -13.75 2.02 3.07
CA SER A 64 -13.26 2.81 1.93
C SER A 64 -14.01 2.53 0.63
N GLN A 65 -15.04 1.67 0.65
CA GLN A 65 -15.77 1.32 -0.57
C GLN A 65 -16.15 2.59 -1.35
N LYS A 66 -15.62 2.66 -2.56
CA LYS A 66 -15.80 3.74 -3.56
C LYS A 66 -17.29 4.13 -3.77
N GLY A 67 -18.23 3.28 -3.35
CA GLY A 67 -19.67 3.53 -3.39
C GLY A 67 -20.16 4.59 -2.41
N MET A 68 -19.72 4.54 -1.15
CA MET A 68 -20.16 5.50 -0.12
C MET A 68 -19.55 6.88 -0.35
N ARG A 69 -18.27 6.94 -0.73
CA ARG A 69 -17.60 8.20 -1.13
C ARG A 69 -18.16 8.78 -2.43
N ARG A 70 -18.58 7.96 -3.41
CA ARG A 70 -19.27 8.43 -4.62
C ARG A 70 -20.61 9.06 -4.31
N LEU A 71 -21.40 8.51 -3.40
CA LEU A 71 -22.68 9.07 -2.97
C LEU A 71 -22.50 10.43 -2.26
N VAL A 72 -21.54 10.54 -1.33
CA VAL A 72 -21.27 11.80 -0.62
C VAL A 72 -20.62 12.84 -1.55
N ARG A 73 -19.72 12.44 -2.47
CA ARG A 73 -19.09 13.34 -3.45
C ARG A 73 -20.05 13.79 -4.55
N SER A 74 -21.04 12.98 -4.92
CA SER A 74 -22.06 13.37 -5.91
C SER A 74 -22.88 14.59 -5.47
N PHE A 75 -22.94 14.87 -4.17
CA PHE A 75 -23.64 16.04 -3.62
C PHE A 75 -22.77 17.30 -3.47
N HIS A 76 -21.43 17.25 -3.64
CA HIS A 76 -20.61 18.40 -3.24
C HIS A 76 -19.42 18.78 -4.10
N SER A 77 -19.31 18.38 -5.36
CA SER A 77 -18.20 18.95 -6.17
C SER A 77 -18.45 18.95 -7.67
N SER A 78 -18.32 20.13 -8.26
CA SER A 78 -18.24 20.31 -9.70
C SER A 78 -16.98 19.59 -10.24
N LYS A 79 -17.14 18.70 -11.22
CA LYS A 79 -16.07 17.92 -11.87
C LYS A 79 -14.88 18.76 -12.38
N VAL A 80 -15.08 20.03 -12.62
CA VAL A 80 -14.07 20.98 -13.13
C VAL A 80 -13.04 21.32 -12.07
N SER A 81 -13.45 21.66 -10.84
CA SER A 81 -12.55 22.01 -9.73
C SER A 81 -11.66 20.87 -9.27
N GLN A 82 -12.13 19.64 -9.40
CA GLN A 82 -11.38 18.46 -8.97
C GLN A 82 -10.28 18.08 -9.97
N LYS A 83 -10.51 18.31 -11.27
CA LYS A 83 -9.54 18.07 -12.32
C LYS A 83 -8.37 19.07 -12.27
N GLU A 84 -8.67 20.35 -11.95
CA GLU A 84 -7.66 21.39 -11.75
C GLU A 84 -6.83 21.16 -10.48
N ALA A 85 -7.46 20.84 -9.36
CA ALA A 85 -6.76 20.56 -8.10
C ALA A 85 -5.87 19.31 -8.16
N ASN A 86 -6.22 18.31 -8.97
CA ASN A 86 -5.37 17.15 -9.21
C ASN A 86 -4.18 17.51 -10.10
N LYS A 87 -4.39 18.35 -11.09
CA LYS A 87 -3.31 18.80 -11.98
C LYS A 87 -2.22 19.56 -11.21
N GLU A 88 -2.60 20.41 -10.25
CA GLU A 88 -1.66 21.11 -9.36
C GLU A 88 -0.83 20.17 -8.48
N THR A 89 -1.36 19.01 -8.12
CA THR A 89 -0.66 18.01 -7.29
C THR A 89 0.19 17.06 -8.13
N ILE A 90 -0.35 16.60 -9.25
CA ILE A 90 0.26 15.54 -10.08
C ILE A 90 1.41 16.08 -10.92
N MET A 91 1.21 17.22 -11.59
CA MET A 91 2.22 17.75 -12.53
C MET A 91 3.59 18.01 -11.88
N PRO A 92 3.70 18.60 -10.67
CA PRO A 92 5.00 18.76 -10.02
C PRO A 92 5.70 17.42 -9.72
N ILE A 93 4.94 16.37 -9.40
CA ILE A 93 5.49 15.02 -9.18
C ILE A 93 6.02 14.45 -10.48
N VAL A 94 5.23 14.50 -11.56
CA VAL A 94 5.64 14.01 -12.90
C VAL A 94 6.88 14.74 -13.38
N MET A 95 6.90 16.08 -13.28
CA MET A 95 8.03 16.90 -13.70
C MET A 95 9.31 16.60 -12.89
N ALA A 96 9.17 16.41 -11.57
CA ALA A 96 10.28 16.02 -10.72
C ALA A 96 10.83 14.62 -11.12
N CYS A 97 9.94 13.64 -11.30
CA CYS A 97 10.34 12.30 -11.76
C CYS A 97 11.08 12.34 -13.08
N MET A 98 10.58 13.09 -14.07
CA MET A 98 11.24 13.25 -15.37
C MET A 98 12.60 13.93 -15.27
N SER A 99 12.73 14.97 -14.44
CA SER A 99 14.00 15.65 -14.21
C SER A 99 15.01 14.73 -13.51
N MET A 100 14.59 14.01 -12.48
CA MET A 100 15.44 13.05 -11.75
C MET A 100 15.84 11.86 -12.62
N ALA A 101 14.92 11.35 -13.45
CA ALA A 101 15.19 10.28 -14.42
C ALA A 101 16.32 10.65 -15.39
N LYS A 102 16.29 11.86 -15.95
CA LYS A 102 17.34 12.38 -16.85
C LYS A 102 18.71 12.52 -16.18
N LYS A 103 18.72 12.76 -14.86
CA LYS A 103 19.94 12.96 -14.07
C LYS A 103 20.39 11.66 -13.37
N TYR A 104 19.69 10.55 -13.58
CA TYR A 104 19.92 9.28 -12.88
C TYR A 104 19.90 9.45 -11.34
N VAL A 105 18.97 10.26 -10.85
CA VAL A 105 18.71 10.44 -9.41
C VAL A 105 17.60 9.49 -9.00
N GLY A 106 17.90 8.59 -8.06
CA GLY A 106 16.94 7.65 -7.52
C GLY A 106 15.91 8.33 -6.63
N ALA A 107 14.64 7.96 -6.78
CA ALA A 107 13.57 8.49 -5.94
C ALA A 107 12.52 7.43 -5.63
N LEU A 108 11.88 7.55 -4.47
CA LEU A 108 10.76 6.73 -4.02
C LEU A 108 9.70 7.63 -3.41
N ILE A 109 8.60 7.83 -4.13
CA ILE A 109 7.49 8.72 -3.74
C ILE A 109 6.27 7.87 -3.46
N VAL A 110 5.75 7.93 -2.24
CA VAL A 110 4.56 7.19 -1.82
C VAL A 110 3.40 8.14 -1.66
N ILE A 111 2.30 7.86 -2.33
CA ILE A 111 1.08 8.68 -2.29
C ILE A 111 0.03 7.91 -1.49
N GLU A 112 -0.30 8.45 -0.33
CA GLU A 112 -1.34 7.93 0.55
C GLU A 112 -2.73 8.04 -0.11
N ARG A 113 -3.58 7.04 0.11
CA ARG A 113 -4.95 7.02 -0.41
C ARG A 113 -5.99 6.83 0.70
N GLY A 114 -6.54 5.63 0.81
CA GLY A 114 -7.57 5.29 1.78
C GLY A 114 -7.00 4.83 3.11
N VAL A 115 -5.91 4.07 3.07
CA VAL A 115 -5.22 3.55 4.26
C VAL A 115 -4.22 4.59 4.77
N PRO A 116 -4.37 5.08 6.01
CA PRO A 116 -3.41 6.03 6.58
C PRO A 116 -2.01 5.44 6.70
N LEU A 117 -1.01 6.24 6.36
CA LEU A 117 0.41 5.85 6.44
C LEU A 117 1.14 6.54 7.61
N LYS A 118 0.41 6.87 8.67
CA LYS A 118 1.00 7.59 9.82
C LYS A 118 2.20 6.85 10.40
N ASP A 119 2.08 5.52 10.60
CA ASP A 119 3.16 4.70 11.16
C ASP A 119 4.43 4.73 10.28
N ILE A 120 4.27 4.92 8.96
CA ILE A 120 5.38 5.10 8.01
C ILE A 120 5.95 6.52 8.11
N MET A 121 5.09 7.54 8.15
CA MET A 121 5.51 8.95 8.25
C MET A 121 6.29 9.20 9.53
N ASP A 122 5.89 8.58 10.63
CA ASP A 122 6.55 8.70 11.95
C ASP A 122 7.99 8.11 11.96
N THR A 123 8.39 7.35 10.94
CA THR A 123 9.77 6.83 10.78
C THR A 123 10.72 7.81 10.08
N GLY A 124 10.20 8.85 9.44
CA GLY A 124 10.95 9.85 8.69
C GLY A 124 10.93 11.23 9.33
N GLU A 125 11.45 12.20 8.61
CA GLU A 125 11.43 13.61 9.03
C GLU A 125 10.16 14.30 8.54
N GLU A 126 9.45 15.00 9.42
CA GLU A 126 8.26 15.76 9.07
C GLU A 126 8.63 16.99 8.22
N ILE A 127 7.95 17.16 7.09
CA ILE A 127 8.19 18.26 6.14
C ILE A 127 7.01 19.23 6.10
N ASP A 128 5.79 18.72 6.06
CA ASP A 128 4.53 19.45 5.91
C ASP A 128 4.57 20.61 4.92
N ALA A 129 4.95 20.34 3.69
CA ALA A 129 5.13 21.34 2.63
C ALA A 129 4.17 21.13 1.45
N LYS A 130 3.92 22.21 0.68
CA LYS A 130 3.22 22.11 -0.61
C LYS A 130 4.07 21.31 -1.61
N ILE A 131 3.40 20.51 -2.44
CA ILE A 131 4.06 19.74 -3.49
C ILE A 131 4.67 20.72 -4.51
N ASN A 132 5.98 20.62 -4.67
CA ASN A 132 6.74 21.47 -5.57
C ASN A 132 7.87 20.64 -6.19
N GLN A 133 8.06 20.76 -7.50
CA GLN A 133 9.09 20.04 -8.25
C GLN A 133 10.48 20.21 -7.63
N ARG A 134 10.89 21.45 -7.33
CA ARG A 134 12.23 21.74 -6.81
C ARG A 134 12.44 21.15 -5.40
N LEU A 135 11.40 21.16 -4.58
CA LEU A 135 11.46 20.56 -3.25
C LEU A 135 11.64 19.05 -3.33
N ILE A 136 10.89 18.38 -4.22
CA ILE A 136 11.04 16.94 -4.48
C ILE A 136 12.47 16.62 -4.95
N GLU A 137 12.99 17.37 -5.93
CA GLU A 137 14.37 17.20 -6.42
C GLU A 137 15.42 17.43 -5.32
N ASN A 138 15.18 18.36 -4.38
CA ASN A 138 16.07 18.61 -3.25
C ASN A 138 16.02 17.50 -2.20
N ILE A 139 14.83 16.94 -1.92
CA ILE A 139 14.68 15.80 -1.00
C ILE A 139 15.50 14.61 -1.51
N PHE A 140 15.43 14.31 -2.81
CA PHE A 140 16.14 13.18 -3.42
C PHE A 140 17.54 13.54 -3.96
N PHE A 141 18.02 14.75 -3.65
CA PHE A 141 19.38 15.12 -4.04
C PHE A 141 20.38 14.17 -3.39
N LYS A 142 21.28 13.59 -4.20
CA LYS A 142 22.29 12.63 -3.77
C LYS A 142 23.16 13.30 -2.68
N ASN A 143 23.39 12.63 -1.58
CA ASN A 143 24.06 13.09 -0.37
C ASN A 143 23.23 14.05 0.53
N SER A 144 21.96 14.29 0.25
CA SER A 144 21.04 14.87 1.23
C SER A 144 20.69 13.82 2.31
N PRO A 145 20.56 14.20 3.58
CA PRO A 145 20.10 13.26 4.62
C PRO A 145 18.72 12.63 4.33
N LEU A 146 17.88 13.33 3.56
CA LEU A 146 16.49 12.93 3.28
C LEU A 146 16.33 11.99 2.08
N HIS A 147 17.39 11.77 1.28
CA HIS A 147 17.28 11.00 0.03
C HIS A 147 17.21 9.48 0.24
N ASP A 148 17.63 9.01 1.41
CA ASP A 148 17.59 7.59 1.76
C ASP A 148 16.25 7.29 2.45
N GLY A 149 15.39 6.60 1.73
CA GLY A 149 14.03 6.31 2.15
C GLY A 149 12.98 6.81 1.17
N ALA A 150 11.74 6.91 1.63
CA ALA A 150 10.61 7.35 0.84
C ALA A 150 10.15 8.76 1.26
N MET A 151 9.67 9.53 0.28
CA MET A 151 8.88 10.72 0.52
C MET A 151 7.40 10.35 0.51
N VAL A 152 6.67 10.72 1.55
CA VAL A 152 5.23 10.44 1.66
C VAL A 152 4.41 11.70 1.36
N VAL A 153 3.48 11.53 0.43
CA VAL A 153 2.48 12.54 0.06
C VAL A 153 1.13 12.13 0.63
N SER A 154 0.54 12.98 1.44
CA SER A 154 -0.81 12.83 1.97
C SER A 154 -1.54 14.17 1.91
N ASN A 155 -2.86 14.14 1.72
CA ASN A 155 -3.71 15.35 1.68
C ASN A 155 -3.16 16.47 0.77
N LYS A 156 -2.59 16.10 -0.39
CA LYS A 156 -1.99 17.02 -1.38
C LYS A 156 -0.79 17.81 -0.84
N ARG A 157 -0.10 17.27 0.15
CA ARG A 157 1.12 17.87 0.73
C ARG A 157 2.22 16.80 0.84
N ILE A 158 3.46 17.23 0.81
CA ILE A 158 4.59 16.40 1.22
C ILE A 158 4.59 16.39 2.75
N MET A 159 4.27 15.26 3.35
CA MET A 159 4.14 15.15 4.80
C MET A 159 5.46 14.77 5.47
N ALA A 160 6.18 13.81 4.91
CA ALA A 160 7.44 13.34 5.47
C ALA A 160 8.40 12.88 4.37
N ALA A 161 9.69 12.82 4.70
CA ALA A 161 10.75 12.30 3.84
C ALA A 161 11.74 11.45 4.64
N GLY A 162 12.55 10.62 3.95
CA GLY A 162 13.43 9.66 4.62
C GLY A 162 12.68 8.52 5.31
N CYS A 163 11.42 8.27 4.94
CA CYS A 163 10.59 7.26 5.59
C CYS A 163 11.04 5.84 5.25
N ILE A 164 10.99 4.96 6.26
CA ILE A 164 11.31 3.54 6.11
C ILE A 164 10.06 2.77 5.68
N LEU A 165 10.18 2.00 4.60
CA LEU A 165 9.09 1.19 4.06
C LEU A 165 9.32 -0.31 4.30
N PRO A 166 8.23 -1.09 4.41
CA PRO A 166 8.33 -2.54 4.40
C PRO A 166 8.88 -3.02 3.05
N VAL A 167 9.85 -3.92 3.09
CA VAL A 167 10.48 -4.48 1.88
C VAL A 167 9.81 -5.79 1.51
N SER A 168 9.39 -5.93 0.26
CA SER A 168 8.84 -7.19 -0.23
C SER A 168 9.91 -8.27 -0.34
N HIS A 169 9.67 -9.42 0.28
CA HIS A 169 10.51 -10.62 0.20
C HIS A 169 10.15 -11.52 -0.98
N ASN A 170 9.36 -11.02 -1.94
CA ASN A 170 8.99 -11.81 -3.10
C ASN A 170 10.23 -12.13 -3.96
N LEU A 171 10.49 -13.42 -4.16
CA LEU A 171 11.61 -13.92 -4.95
C LEU A 171 11.41 -13.79 -6.46
N ASP A 172 10.17 -13.58 -6.91
CA ASP A 172 9.81 -13.44 -8.32
C ASP A 172 10.10 -12.03 -8.87
N ILE A 173 10.58 -11.10 -8.02
CA ILE A 173 10.99 -9.77 -8.47
C ILE A 173 12.27 -9.89 -9.30
N PRO A 174 12.30 -9.37 -10.55
CA PRO A 174 13.51 -9.37 -11.36
C PRO A 174 14.72 -8.81 -10.58
N LYS A 175 15.86 -9.47 -10.67
CA LYS A 175 17.09 -9.08 -9.95
C LYS A 175 17.59 -7.68 -10.31
N GLU A 176 17.19 -7.18 -11.49
CA GLU A 176 17.48 -5.84 -11.98
C GLU A 176 16.74 -4.73 -11.19
N LEU A 177 15.73 -5.08 -10.41
CA LEU A 177 14.97 -4.13 -9.59
C LEU A 177 15.60 -4.03 -8.19
N GLY A 178 16.20 -2.87 -7.90
CA GLY A 178 16.89 -2.58 -6.65
C GLY A 178 15.97 -2.42 -5.43
N LEU A 179 16.56 -2.03 -4.29
CA LEU A 179 15.88 -1.91 -3.00
C LEU A 179 14.66 -0.98 -3.04
N ARG A 180 14.74 0.17 -3.75
CA ARG A 180 13.60 1.09 -3.89
C ARG A 180 12.38 0.42 -4.55
N HIS A 181 12.58 -0.43 -5.54
CA HIS A 181 11.49 -1.18 -6.16
C HIS A 181 10.89 -2.20 -5.18
N ARG A 182 11.74 -2.91 -4.42
CA ARG A 182 11.27 -3.88 -3.42
C ARG A 182 10.49 -3.21 -2.30
N ALA A 183 10.91 -2.02 -1.86
CA ALA A 183 10.20 -1.20 -0.88
C ALA A 183 8.86 -0.68 -1.45
N ALA A 184 8.85 -0.20 -2.69
CA ALA A 184 7.63 0.22 -3.38
C ALA A 184 6.61 -0.92 -3.50
N LEU A 185 7.07 -2.12 -3.84
CA LEU A 185 6.20 -3.29 -3.88
C LEU A 185 5.67 -3.64 -2.49
N GLY A 186 6.53 -3.60 -1.46
CA GLY A 186 6.16 -3.91 -0.08
C GLY A 186 5.04 -3.00 0.43
N ILE A 187 5.18 -1.69 0.28
CA ILE A 187 4.13 -0.75 0.68
C ILE A 187 2.85 -0.90 -0.14
N SER A 188 2.94 -1.19 -1.44
CA SER A 188 1.78 -1.41 -2.29
C SER A 188 1.06 -2.74 -2.03
N GLN A 189 1.72 -3.69 -1.35
CA GLN A 189 1.13 -4.95 -0.89
C GLN A 189 0.45 -4.81 0.47
N SER A 190 0.98 -3.95 1.35
CA SER A 190 0.49 -3.76 2.72
C SER A 190 -0.56 -2.64 2.82
N SER A 191 -0.68 -1.78 1.80
CA SER A 191 -1.64 -0.67 1.75
C SER A 191 -2.23 -0.49 0.35
N ASP A 192 -3.15 0.47 0.20
CA ASP A 192 -3.66 0.90 -1.10
C ASP A 192 -2.87 2.08 -1.71
N ALA A 193 -1.72 2.41 -1.14
CA ALA A 193 -0.88 3.50 -1.59
C ALA A 193 -0.32 3.27 -3.00
N ILE A 194 -0.01 4.35 -3.68
CA ILE A 194 0.70 4.36 -4.96
C ILE A 194 2.16 4.68 -4.67
N ALA A 195 3.07 3.83 -5.11
CA ALA A 195 4.50 4.09 -4.99
C ALA A 195 5.11 4.36 -6.38
N VAL A 196 5.66 5.55 -6.58
CA VAL A 196 6.37 5.96 -7.79
C VAL A 196 7.86 5.82 -7.55
N ILE A 197 8.56 5.17 -8.47
CA ILE A 197 9.99 4.89 -8.39
C ILE A 197 10.71 5.51 -9.57
N VAL A 198 11.83 6.18 -9.31
CA VAL A 198 12.83 6.55 -10.32
C VAL A 198 14.08 5.74 -10.05
N SER A 199 14.55 4.98 -11.06
CA SER A 199 15.75 4.17 -10.94
C SER A 199 17.01 5.04 -11.14
N GLU A 200 17.93 4.98 -10.20
CA GLU A 200 19.24 5.65 -10.34
C GLU A 200 20.19 4.94 -11.32
N GLU A 201 19.95 3.67 -11.60
CA GLU A 201 20.78 2.88 -12.52
C GLU A 201 20.36 3.08 -13.98
N THR A 202 19.04 3.10 -14.21
CA THR A 202 18.50 3.11 -15.59
C THR A 202 17.80 4.40 -15.99
N GLY A 203 17.53 5.29 -15.03
CA GLY A 203 16.72 6.49 -15.24
C GLY A 203 15.26 6.20 -15.59
N ARG A 204 14.80 4.97 -15.40
CA ARG A 204 13.42 4.57 -15.73
C ARG A 204 12.47 4.89 -14.60
N ILE A 205 11.25 5.30 -14.98
CA ILE A 205 10.17 5.55 -14.04
C ILE A 205 9.27 4.31 -14.00
N SER A 206 8.87 3.93 -12.82
CA SER A 206 7.99 2.79 -12.56
C SER A 206 6.98 3.15 -11.47
N VAL A 207 5.86 2.43 -11.42
CA VAL A 207 4.84 2.58 -10.37
C VAL A 207 4.49 1.21 -9.83
N ALA A 208 4.37 1.09 -8.49
CA ALA A 208 3.84 -0.07 -7.83
C ALA A 208 2.46 0.27 -7.24
N ILE A 209 1.46 -0.55 -7.56
CA ILE A 209 0.06 -0.42 -7.10
C ILE A 209 -0.49 -1.81 -6.83
N LYS A 210 -1.10 -2.03 -5.65
CA LYS A 210 -1.74 -3.30 -5.27
C LYS A 210 -0.84 -4.54 -5.43
N GLY A 211 0.46 -4.38 -5.20
CA GLY A 211 1.44 -5.45 -5.33
C GLY A 211 1.87 -5.79 -6.77
N GLU A 212 1.57 -4.93 -7.74
CA GLU A 212 1.96 -5.09 -9.13
C GLU A 212 2.78 -3.89 -9.62
N PHE A 213 3.74 -4.15 -10.52
CA PHE A 213 4.52 -3.12 -11.17
C PHE A 213 3.96 -2.72 -12.53
N LYS A 214 3.98 -1.41 -12.80
CA LYS A 214 3.95 -0.85 -14.13
C LYS A 214 5.32 -0.24 -14.41
N LEU A 215 6.09 -0.86 -15.29
CA LEU A 215 7.50 -0.52 -15.53
C LEU A 215 7.67 0.35 -16.78
N ARG A 216 8.73 1.17 -16.79
CA ARG A 216 9.21 1.94 -17.97
C ARG A 216 8.16 2.93 -18.48
N LEU A 217 7.57 3.69 -17.57
CA LEU A 217 6.52 4.64 -17.90
C LEU A 217 7.07 5.91 -18.55
N SER A 218 6.34 6.43 -19.54
CA SER A 218 6.49 7.80 -20.07
C SER A 218 5.88 8.81 -19.09
N ALA A 219 6.10 10.09 -19.34
CA ALA A 219 5.50 11.18 -18.55
C ALA A 219 3.96 11.14 -18.61
N GLU A 220 3.43 10.93 -19.83
CA GLU A 220 2.00 10.88 -20.12
C GLU A 220 1.34 9.67 -19.43
N GLU A 221 2.00 8.52 -19.48
CA GLU A 221 1.52 7.31 -18.80
C GLU A 221 1.53 7.48 -17.28
N LEU A 222 2.58 8.06 -16.70
CA LEU A 222 2.66 8.37 -15.28
C LEU A 222 1.54 9.34 -14.87
N GLU A 223 1.35 10.45 -15.62
CA GLU A 223 0.26 11.42 -15.37
C GLU A 223 -1.10 10.74 -15.43
N SER A 224 -1.33 9.91 -16.45
CA SER A 224 -2.58 9.18 -16.63
C SER A 224 -2.88 8.24 -15.45
N ILE A 225 -1.87 7.45 -15.02
CA ILE A 225 -2.01 6.53 -13.90
C ILE A 225 -2.31 7.30 -12.60
N LEU A 226 -1.54 8.35 -12.31
CA LEU A 226 -1.75 9.15 -11.11
C LEU A 226 -3.12 9.83 -11.11
N THR A 227 -3.55 10.35 -12.26
CA THR A 227 -4.87 10.97 -12.41
C THR A 227 -6.00 9.96 -12.19
N GLN A 228 -5.85 8.75 -12.72
CA GLN A 228 -6.86 7.71 -12.61
C GLN A 228 -6.96 7.13 -11.19
N GLU A 229 -5.84 6.96 -10.52
CA GLU A 229 -5.78 6.29 -9.22
C GLU A 229 -5.95 7.24 -8.03
N MET A 230 -5.70 8.55 -8.20
CA MET A 230 -5.94 9.57 -7.16
C MET A 230 -7.37 10.14 -7.17
N LEU A 231 -8.19 9.79 -8.15
CA LEU A 231 -9.62 10.12 -8.23
C LEU A 231 -10.47 9.11 -7.45
#